data_aa67d218fecf913752cae8559cd3e98d
#
_entry.id   aa67d218fecf913752cae8559cd3e98d
#
_cell.length_a   1.000
_cell.length_b   1.000
_cell.length_c   1.000
_cell.angle_alpha   90.00
_cell.angle_beta   90.00
_cell.angle_gamma   90.00
#
_symmetry.space_group_name_H-M   'P 1'
#
loop_
_entity.id
_entity.type
_entity.pdbx_description
1 polymer ?
#
loop_
_entity_poly.entity_id
_entity_poly.type
_entity_poly.pdbx_seq_one_letter_code
_entity_poly.pdbx_strand_id
1 'polypeptide(L)'
;MIKNIGYFIVLAFLFSCKAVIKVQEFQNKEVPEAPNYLNEENWAVLPSTYSLDLKEFETKSIDSLKADVFYVYPTLNTAKEDLRWNAPIADLEQQYKVLNKVVLFQASAFITSGKLYVPYYRQAHLRSYSMLEKGGKKALLLAYSDVKKAFEVYLKKYNNGRPIIIASHSQGSTHTKFLLRDFFDD
;
A
#
# COMPACT_ATOMS: atom_id res chain seq x y z
N MET A 1 63.78 -27.08 28.96
CA MET A 1 63.56 -25.78 28.36
C MET A 1 62.17 -25.80 27.66
N ILE A 2 61.14 -25.31 28.33
CA ILE A 2 59.76 -25.27 27.77
C ILE A 2 59.54 -23.84 27.39
N LYS A 3 59.34 -23.58 26.06
CA LYS A 3 59.01 -22.26 25.52
C LYS A 3 57.55 -22.04 25.69
N ASN A 4 57.19 -21.06 26.52
CA ASN A 4 55.81 -20.56 26.63
C ASN A 4 55.47 -19.75 25.39
N ILE A 5 54.53 -20.24 24.56
CA ILE A 5 53.91 -19.51 23.46
C ILE A 5 52.68 -18.84 24.02
N GLY A 6 52.79 -17.52 24.26
CA GLY A 6 51.64 -16.69 24.67
C GLY A 6 50.69 -16.49 23.51
N TYR A 7 49.48 -16.99 23.62
CA TYR A 7 48.39 -16.68 22.69
C TYR A 7 47.83 -15.27 22.96
N PHE A 8 48.14 -14.32 22.11
CA PHE A 8 47.48 -13.03 22.10
C PHE A 8 46.10 -13.19 21.43
N ILE A 9 45.06 -13.28 22.25
CA ILE A 9 43.68 -13.21 21.74
C ILE A 9 43.39 -11.74 21.48
N VAL A 10 43.42 -11.31 20.20
CA VAL A 10 42.94 -10.01 19.75
C VAL A 10 41.45 -10.09 19.72
N LEU A 11 40.79 -9.56 20.76
CA LEU A 11 39.33 -9.38 20.78
C LEU A 11 38.99 -8.19 19.87
N ALA A 12 38.71 -8.45 18.60
CA ALA A 12 38.22 -7.45 17.68
C ALA A 12 36.74 -7.12 18.06
N PHE A 13 36.55 -6.05 18.82
CA PHE A 13 35.23 -5.47 19.01
C PHE A 13 34.74 -4.89 17.68
N LEU A 14 33.93 -5.65 16.95
CA LEU A 14 33.19 -5.15 15.82
C LEU A 14 32.14 -4.16 16.36
N PHE A 15 32.51 -2.90 16.47
CA PHE A 15 31.57 -1.83 16.61
C PHE A 15 30.76 -1.73 15.30
N SER A 16 29.67 -2.51 15.22
CA SER A 16 28.66 -2.30 14.20
C SER A 16 27.97 -0.96 14.50
N CYS A 17 28.52 0.12 13.99
CA CYS A 17 27.80 1.39 13.92
C CYS A 17 26.56 1.18 13.06
N LYS A 18 25.44 0.79 13.68
CA LYS A 18 24.14 0.93 13.04
C LYS A 18 23.91 2.42 12.85
N ALA A 19 24.04 2.89 11.62
CA ALA A 19 23.63 4.25 11.28
C ALA A 19 22.17 4.42 11.75
N VAL A 20 21.98 5.23 12.80
CA VAL A 20 20.66 5.56 13.28
C VAL A 20 20.06 6.53 12.27
N ILE A 21 19.22 6.03 11.39
CA ILE A 21 18.49 6.87 10.43
C ILE A 21 17.56 7.77 11.25
N LYS A 22 17.88 9.05 11.30
CA LYS A 22 17.08 10.05 12.02
C LYS A 22 15.89 10.47 11.16
N VAL A 23 14.79 9.77 11.33
CA VAL A 23 13.51 10.14 10.70
C VAL A 23 12.99 11.42 11.35
N GLN A 24 12.67 12.43 10.53
CA GLN A 24 12.06 13.68 11.00
C GLN A 24 10.61 13.45 11.43
N GLU A 25 10.09 14.33 12.26
CA GLU A 25 8.66 14.34 12.58
C GLU A 25 7.83 14.66 11.33
N PHE A 26 6.61 14.15 11.30
CA PHE A 26 5.69 14.40 10.20
C PHE A 26 5.39 15.90 10.05
N GLN A 27 5.65 16.44 8.87
CA GLN A 27 5.42 17.85 8.55
C GLN A 27 4.40 17.96 7.40
N ASN A 28 3.41 18.85 7.55
CA ASN A 28 2.37 19.05 6.53
C ASN A 28 2.94 19.53 5.18
N LYS A 29 4.07 20.27 5.19
CA LYS A 29 4.73 20.73 3.96
C LYS A 29 5.36 19.61 3.12
N GLU A 30 5.54 18.43 3.71
CA GLU A 30 6.12 17.24 3.05
C GLU A 30 5.05 16.25 2.59
N VAL A 31 3.77 16.60 2.80
CA VAL A 31 2.65 15.78 2.35
C VAL A 31 2.57 15.81 0.83
N PRO A 32 2.62 14.65 0.15
CA PRO A 32 2.45 14.62 -1.31
C PRO A 32 1.08 15.13 -1.73
N GLU A 33 0.96 15.55 -2.98
CA GLU A 33 -0.31 15.98 -3.58
C GLU A 33 -1.39 14.89 -3.46
N ALA A 34 -2.61 15.33 -3.16
CA ALA A 34 -3.74 14.43 -2.99
C ALA A 34 -4.22 13.88 -4.35
N PRO A 35 -4.51 12.58 -4.46
CA PRO A 35 -5.04 12.00 -5.69
C PRO A 35 -6.45 12.51 -6.00
N ASN A 36 -6.73 12.75 -7.28
CA ASN A 36 -8.06 13.03 -7.79
C ASN A 36 -8.63 11.77 -8.46
N TYR A 37 -9.47 11.01 -7.76
CA TYR A 37 -10.02 9.74 -8.25
C TYR A 37 -11.08 9.88 -9.36
N LEU A 38 -11.41 11.09 -9.79
CA LEU A 38 -12.15 11.29 -11.04
C LEU A 38 -11.28 11.00 -12.27
N ASN A 39 -9.93 11.09 -12.11
CA ASN A 39 -8.96 10.72 -13.13
C ASN A 39 -8.63 9.22 -13.03
N GLU A 40 -8.76 8.50 -14.12
CA GLU A 40 -8.53 7.05 -14.17
C GLU A 40 -7.08 6.67 -13.91
N GLU A 41 -6.13 7.55 -14.21
CA GLU A 41 -4.69 7.36 -13.92
C GLU A 41 -4.35 7.21 -12.42
N ASN A 42 -5.26 7.65 -11.52
CA ASN A 42 -5.11 7.51 -10.08
C ASN A 42 -5.66 6.17 -9.56
N TRP A 43 -5.98 5.27 -10.48
CA TRP A 43 -6.35 3.88 -10.21
C TRP A 43 -5.29 2.94 -10.76
N ALA A 44 -4.83 2.01 -9.95
CA ALA A 44 -3.96 0.92 -10.40
C ALA A 44 -4.72 -0.06 -11.31
N VAL A 45 -6.00 -0.29 -10.99
CA VAL A 45 -6.89 -1.14 -11.80
C VAL A 45 -8.29 -0.56 -11.81
N LEU A 46 -8.84 -0.45 -13.01
CA LEU A 46 -10.26 -0.29 -13.30
C LEU A 46 -10.67 -1.38 -14.30
N PRO A 47 -11.94 -1.78 -14.34
CA PRO A 47 -12.43 -2.73 -15.33
C PRO A 47 -12.11 -2.36 -16.79
N SER A 48 -12.06 -1.05 -17.08
CA SER A 48 -11.71 -0.49 -18.40
C SER A 48 -10.20 -0.59 -18.73
N THR A 49 -9.34 -0.79 -17.72
CA THR A 49 -7.87 -0.69 -17.87
C THR A 49 -7.13 -1.97 -17.47
N TYR A 50 -7.77 -3.13 -17.50
CA TYR A 50 -7.10 -4.39 -17.21
C TYR A 50 -5.92 -4.61 -18.17
N SER A 51 -4.73 -4.82 -17.61
CA SER A 51 -3.54 -5.19 -18.37
C SER A 51 -3.71 -6.57 -19.02
N LEU A 52 -2.92 -6.87 -20.05
CA LEU A 52 -2.93 -8.20 -20.68
C LEU A 52 -2.59 -9.29 -19.65
N ASP A 53 -1.57 -9.07 -18.82
CA ASP A 53 -1.16 -10.03 -17.77
C ASP A 53 -2.29 -10.27 -16.75
N LEU A 54 -3.06 -9.24 -16.41
CA LEU A 54 -4.19 -9.40 -15.50
C LEU A 54 -5.33 -10.19 -16.17
N LYS A 55 -5.55 -9.99 -17.46
CA LYS A 55 -6.56 -10.72 -18.24
C LYS A 55 -6.29 -12.21 -18.35
N GLU A 56 -5.05 -12.65 -18.22
CA GLU A 56 -4.71 -14.08 -18.21
C GLU A 56 -5.38 -14.84 -17.04
N PHE A 57 -5.76 -14.15 -15.97
CA PHE A 57 -6.50 -14.73 -14.85
C PHE A 57 -8.02 -14.71 -15.04
N GLU A 58 -8.54 -14.09 -16.11
CA GLU A 58 -9.98 -14.06 -16.38
C GLU A 58 -10.47 -15.44 -16.86
N THR A 59 -11.39 -16.03 -16.16
CA THR A 59 -12.08 -17.28 -16.58
C THR A 59 -13.49 -17.02 -17.09
N LYS A 60 -13.98 -15.78 -16.98
CA LYS A 60 -15.32 -15.33 -17.38
C LYS A 60 -15.24 -13.92 -17.97
N SER A 61 -16.15 -13.62 -18.87
CA SER A 61 -16.31 -12.24 -19.32
C SER A 61 -16.58 -11.30 -18.14
N ILE A 62 -15.88 -10.17 -18.10
CA ILE A 62 -16.04 -9.13 -17.08
C ILE A 62 -17.50 -8.65 -16.96
N ASP A 63 -18.27 -8.66 -18.06
CA ASP A 63 -19.66 -8.25 -18.06
C ASP A 63 -20.58 -9.27 -17.42
N SER A 64 -20.16 -10.53 -17.29
CA SER A 64 -20.92 -11.56 -16.60
C SER A 64 -20.79 -11.51 -15.08
N LEU A 65 -19.81 -10.77 -14.56
CA LEU A 65 -19.56 -10.67 -13.11
C LEU A 65 -20.67 -9.85 -12.44
N LYS A 66 -21.21 -10.37 -11.34
CA LYS A 66 -22.38 -9.79 -10.64
C LYS A 66 -21.99 -8.88 -9.46
N ALA A 67 -20.78 -8.96 -8.97
CA ALA A 67 -20.26 -8.15 -7.89
C ALA A 67 -19.10 -7.26 -8.38
N ASP A 68 -18.72 -6.32 -7.52
CA ASP A 68 -17.48 -5.56 -7.64
C ASP A 68 -16.52 -5.94 -6.52
N VAL A 69 -15.22 -5.87 -6.76
CA VAL A 69 -14.18 -6.05 -5.76
C VAL A 69 -13.44 -4.73 -5.60
N PHE A 70 -13.56 -4.11 -4.44
CA PHE A 70 -12.74 -2.96 -4.06
C PHE A 70 -11.53 -3.48 -3.26
N TYR A 71 -10.34 -3.43 -3.87
CA TYR A 71 -9.13 -3.98 -3.29
C TYR A 71 -8.21 -2.89 -2.76
N VAL A 72 -7.83 -2.98 -1.47
CA VAL A 72 -6.87 -2.07 -0.84
C VAL A 72 -5.59 -2.84 -0.52
N TYR A 73 -4.52 -2.48 -1.20
CA TYR A 73 -3.25 -3.20 -1.18
C TYR A 73 -2.37 -2.86 0.02
N PRO A 74 -1.33 -3.68 0.32
CA PRO A 74 -0.35 -3.41 1.37
C PRO A 74 0.55 -2.24 1.02
N THR A 75 1.20 -1.63 2.00
CA THR A 75 2.28 -0.69 1.68
C THR A 75 3.47 -1.42 1.08
N LEU A 76 4.02 -0.85 0.03
CA LEU A 76 5.29 -1.23 -0.60
C LEU A 76 6.37 -0.17 -0.35
N ASN A 77 6.00 0.89 0.40
CA ASN A 77 6.93 1.91 0.86
C ASN A 77 7.67 1.42 2.12
N THR A 78 8.74 0.63 1.89
CA THR A 78 9.46 -0.11 2.94
C THR A 78 10.96 0.13 2.94
N ALA A 79 11.51 0.88 1.96
CA ALA A 79 12.93 1.13 1.84
C ALA A 79 13.44 1.94 3.03
N LYS A 80 14.48 1.45 3.72
CA LYS A 80 15.02 2.09 4.94
C LYS A 80 15.54 3.50 4.66
N GLU A 81 16.02 3.72 3.45
CA GLU A 81 16.61 4.95 2.95
C GLU A 81 15.57 6.00 2.58
N ASP A 82 14.34 5.58 2.30
CA ASP A 82 13.24 6.50 2.05
C ASP A 82 12.74 7.12 3.35
N LEU A 83 13.05 8.38 3.58
CA LEU A 83 12.69 9.10 4.81
C LEU A 83 11.28 9.70 4.77
N ARG A 84 10.61 9.66 3.63
CA ARG A 84 9.23 10.16 3.49
C ARG A 84 8.27 9.36 4.38
N TRP A 85 7.30 10.03 4.95
CA TRP A 85 6.22 9.37 5.69
C TRP A 85 5.20 8.72 4.77
N ASN A 86 4.91 9.34 3.63
CA ASN A 86 4.00 8.84 2.62
C ASN A 86 4.65 8.92 1.23
N ALA A 87 4.51 7.87 0.45
CA ALA A 87 4.93 7.87 -0.94
C ALA A 87 3.89 8.63 -1.81
N PRO A 88 4.31 9.53 -2.71
CA PRO A 88 3.38 10.11 -3.68
C PRO A 88 2.85 9.04 -4.63
N ILE A 89 1.61 9.18 -5.09
CA ILE A 89 1.03 8.24 -6.05
C ILE A 89 1.71 8.28 -7.41
N ALA A 90 2.35 9.42 -7.75
CA ALA A 90 3.12 9.59 -8.98
C ALA A 90 4.51 8.92 -8.95
N ASP A 91 4.89 8.25 -7.86
CA ASP A 91 6.15 7.50 -7.74
C ASP A 91 6.08 6.26 -8.65
N LEU A 92 6.77 6.32 -9.79
CA LEU A 92 6.73 5.26 -10.82
C LEU A 92 7.27 3.91 -10.30
N GLU A 93 8.24 3.93 -9.39
CA GLU A 93 8.75 2.69 -8.78
C GLU A 93 7.69 2.03 -7.90
N GLN A 94 6.95 2.83 -7.12
CA GLN A 94 5.84 2.34 -6.31
C GLN A 94 4.69 1.84 -7.19
N GLN A 95 4.33 2.56 -8.26
CA GLN A 95 3.32 2.11 -9.22
C GLN A 95 3.71 0.77 -9.86
N TYR A 96 4.97 0.64 -10.32
CA TYR A 96 5.47 -0.61 -10.86
C TYR A 96 5.33 -1.77 -9.88
N LYS A 97 5.69 -1.55 -8.60
CA LYS A 97 5.55 -2.57 -7.56
C LYS A 97 4.08 -2.93 -7.30
N VAL A 98 3.18 -1.94 -7.30
CA VAL A 98 1.74 -2.18 -7.13
C VAL A 98 1.23 -3.05 -8.27
N LEU A 99 1.50 -2.72 -9.52
CA LEU A 99 1.01 -3.46 -10.67
C LEU A 99 1.62 -4.87 -10.73
N ASN A 100 2.94 -4.99 -10.64
CA ASN A 100 3.66 -6.22 -10.93
C ASN A 100 3.86 -7.16 -9.73
N LYS A 101 3.60 -6.71 -8.50
CA LYS A 101 3.71 -7.58 -7.31
C LYS A 101 2.39 -7.77 -6.59
N VAL A 102 1.58 -6.71 -6.51
CA VAL A 102 0.35 -6.77 -5.73
C VAL A 102 -0.84 -7.11 -6.61
N VAL A 103 -1.02 -6.41 -7.73
CA VAL A 103 -2.15 -6.67 -8.62
C VAL A 103 -2.06 -8.09 -9.16
N LEU A 104 -0.92 -8.49 -9.73
CA LEU A 104 -0.75 -9.80 -10.35
C LEU A 104 -0.73 -10.97 -9.35
N PHE A 105 -0.19 -10.78 -8.13
CA PHE A 105 0.00 -11.91 -7.20
C PHE A 105 -0.95 -11.91 -5.99
N GLN A 106 -1.79 -10.89 -5.85
CA GLN A 106 -2.74 -10.80 -4.73
C GLN A 106 -4.15 -10.43 -5.23
N ALA A 107 -4.32 -9.28 -5.90
CA ALA A 107 -5.63 -8.81 -6.33
C ALA A 107 -6.22 -9.69 -7.45
N SER A 108 -5.39 -10.29 -8.30
CA SER A 108 -5.80 -11.24 -9.35
C SER A 108 -6.61 -12.43 -8.81
N ALA A 109 -6.38 -12.84 -7.56
CA ALA A 109 -7.16 -13.90 -6.91
C ALA A 109 -8.67 -13.60 -6.86
N PHE A 110 -9.07 -12.34 -6.99
CA PHE A 110 -10.46 -11.90 -6.92
C PHE A 110 -11.08 -11.58 -8.29
N ILE A 111 -10.32 -11.65 -9.38
CA ILE A 111 -10.76 -11.17 -10.71
C ILE A 111 -11.97 -11.95 -11.26
N THR A 112 -12.15 -13.20 -10.81
CA THR A 112 -13.28 -14.05 -11.20
C THR A 112 -14.50 -13.90 -10.29
N SER A 113 -14.33 -13.18 -9.16
CA SER A 113 -15.38 -12.96 -8.16
C SER A 113 -16.15 -11.66 -8.41
N GLY A 114 -15.52 -10.66 -9.03
CA GLY A 114 -16.15 -9.37 -9.31
C GLY A 114 -15.26 -8.47 -10.17
N LYS A 115 -15.84 -7.37 -10.66
CA LYS A 115 -15.09 -6.32 -11.36
C LYS A 115 -14.11 -5.67 -10.39
N LEU A 116 -12.82 -5.70 -10.71
CA LEU A 116 -11.76 -5.28 -9.81
C LEU A 116 -11.49 -3.77 -9.91
N TYR A 117 -11.49 -3.11 -8.75
CA TYR A 117 -11.16 -1.70 -8.55
C TYR A 117 -10.04 -1.57 -7.53
N VAL A 118 -8.91 -1.01 -7.93
CA VAL A 118 -7.72 -0.85 -7.08
C VAL A 118 -7.26 0.60 -7.18
N PRO A 119 -7.52 1.46 -6.18
CA PRO A 119 -7.03 2.84 -6.20
C PRO A 119 -5.54 2.88 -5.84
N TYR A 120 -4.76 3.76 -6.48
CA TYR A 120 -3.51 4.21 -5.89
C TYR A 120 -3.82 5.09 -4.67
N TYR A 121 -2.99 5.02 -3.64
CA TYR A 121 -3.11 5.88 -2.47
C TYR A 121 -1.70 6.23 -1.93
N ARG A 122 -1.57 7.34 -1.24
CA ARG A 122 -0.30 7.78 -0.64
C ARG A 122 0.08 6.85 0.51
N GLN A 123 0.66 5.70 0.16
CA GLN A 123 1.05 4.65 1.11
C GLN A 123 1.88 5.23 2.25
N ALA A 124 1.48 4.97 3.49
CA ALA A 124 2.33 5.27 4.63
C ALA A 124 3.53 4.32 4.65
N HIS A 125 4.72 4.84 4.95
CA HIS A 125 5.91 4.02 5.10
C HIS A 125 5.70 2.97 6.20
N LEU A 126 6.25 1.76 6.03
CA LEU A 126 6.08 0.67 7.00
C LEU A 126 6.47 1.06 8.43
N ARG A 127 7.46 1.95 8.58
CA ARG A 127 7.86 2.48 9.90
C ARG A 127 6.74 3.20 10.67
N SER A 128 5.68 3.64 9.98
CA SER A 128 4.55 4.31 10.61
C SER A 128 3.93 3.52 11.76
N TYR A 129 3.98 2.19 11.69
CA TYR A 129 3.48 1.30 12.74
C TYR A 129 4.35 1.27 14.00
N SER A 130 5.65 1.50 13.87
CA SER A 130 6.60 1.52 15.00
C SER A 130 6.87 2.93 15.53
N MET A 131 6.45 3.97 14.80
CA MET A 131 6.75 5.37 15.13
C MET A 131 5.47 6.22 15.16
N LEU A 132 4.40 5.70 15.77
CA LEU A 132 3.07 6.33 15.78
C LEU A 132 3.13 7.78 16.26
N GLU A 133 3.79 8.05 17.39
CA GLU A 133 3.82 9.38 18.01
C GLU A 133 4.72 10.38 17.26
N LYS A 134 5.72 9.90 16.51
CA LYS A 134 6.59 10.75 15.69
C LYS A 134 5.97 11.21 14.37
N GLY A 135 4.82 10.65 14.01
CA GLY A 135 4.15 10.99 12.77
C GLY A 135 3.49 9.81 12.06
N GLY A 136 3.76 8.58 12.49
CA GLY A 136 3.19 7.39 11.88
C GLY A 136 1.68 7.39 11.88
N LYS A 137 1.05 7.85 12.97
CA LYS A 137 -0.41 8.00 13.05
C LYS A 137 -0.94 8.97 11.99
N LYS A 138 -0.28 10.12 11.81
CA LYS A 138 -0.66 11.12 10.79
C LYS A 138 -0.51 10.54 9.39
N ALA A 139 0.58 9.82 9.13
CA ALA A 139 0.83 9.17 7.84
C ALA A 139 -0.23 8.11 7.51
N LEU A 140 -0.62 7.28 8.48
CA LEU A 140 -1.68 6.28 8.31
C LEU A 140 -3.05 6.92 8.08
N LEU A 141 -3.36 8.01 8.80
CA LEU A 141 -4.62 8.75 8.60
C LEU A 141 -4.65 9.43 7.23
N LEU A 142 -3.53 9.95 6.74
CA LEU A 142 -3.41 10.51 5.39
C LEU A 142 -3.68 9.43 4.34
N ALA A 143 -3.04 8.27 4.45
CA ALA A 143 -3.27 7.14 3.56
C ALA A 143 -4.73 6.67 3.57
N TYR A 144 -5.34 6.61 4.77
CA TYR A 144 -6.76 6.29 4.89
C TYR A 144 -7.67 7.32 4.21
N SER A 145 -7.35 8.61 4.33
CA SER A 145 -8.17 9.67 3.68
C SER A 145 -8.25 9.48 2.16
N ASP A 146 -7.17 9.00 1.53
CA ASP A 146 -7.16 8.67 0.11
C ASP A 146 -8.04 7.46 -0.20
N VAL A 147 -7.90 6.37 0.57
CA VAL A 147 -8.73 5.16 0.41
C VAL A 147 -10.21 5.49 0.58
N LYS A 148 -10.56 6.30 1.58
CA LYS A 148 -11.93 6.78 1.80
C LYS A 148 -12.44 7.56 0.59
N LYS A 149 -11.64 8.51 0.10
CA LYS A 149 -12.00 9.32 -1.07
C LYS A 149 -12.16 8.49 -2.33
N ALA A 150 -11.28 7.52 -2.55
CA ALA A 150 -11.40 6.58 -3.66
C ALA A 150 -12.71 5.78 -3.57
N PHE A 151 -13.06 5.29 -2.38
CA PHE A 151 -14.29 4.53 -2.17
C PHE A 151 -15.56 5.38 -2.40
N GLU A 152 -15.56 6.65 -1.95
CA GLU A 152 -16.65 7.58 -2.25
C GLU A 152 -16.85 7.77 -3.76
N VAL A 153 -15.73 7.97 -4.51
CA VAL A 153 -15.79 8.11 -5.97
C VAL A 153 -16.23 6.80 -6.61
N TYR A 154 -15.73 5.66 -6.16
CA TYR A 154 -16.14 4.34 -6.62
C TYR A 154 -17.66 4.14 -6.46
N LEU A 155 -18.20 4.39 -5.28
CA LEU A 155 -19.64 4.27 -5.03
C LEU A 155 -20.47 5.15 -5.96
N LYS A 156 -20.02 6.40 -6.16
CA LYS A 156 -20.76 7.39 -6.96
C LYS A 156 -20.66 7.17 -8.47
N LYS A 157 -19.48 6.76 -8.98
CA LYS A 157 -19.17 6.74 -10.42
C LYS A 157 -19.24 5.34 -11.03
N TYR A 158 -18.89 4.30 -10.27
CA TYR A 158 -18.61 2.99 -10.85
C TYR A 158 -19.52 1.86 -10.35
N ASN A 159 -19.93 1.86 -9.08
CA ASN A 159 -20.62 0.71 -8.47
C ASN A 159 -22.00 0.43 -9.04
N ASN A 160 -22.79 1.48 -9.31
CA ASN A 160 -24.18 1.35 -9.85
C ASN A 160 -25.07 0.37 -9.04
N GLY A 161 -24.93 0.33 -7.71
CA GLY A 161 -25.73 -0.53 -6.83
C GLY A 161 -25.37 -2.01 -6.87
N ARG A 162 -24.21 -2.39 -7.41
CA ARG A 162 -23.74 -3.77 -7.45
C ARG A 162 -23.29 -4.23 -6.07
N PRO A 163 -23.42 -5.54 -5.73
CA PRO A 163 -22.81 -6.11 -4.52
C PRO A 163 -21.31 -5.83 -4.46
N ILE A 164 -20.80 -5.51 -3.27
CA ILE A 164 -19.41 -5.10 -3.07
C ILE A 164 -18.69 -6.15 -2.23
N ILE A 165 -17.55 -6.60 -2.72
CA ILE A 165 -16.56 -7.37 -1.97
C ILE A 165 -15.43 -6.40 -1.62
N ILE A 166 -15.17 -6.17 -0.33
CA ILE A 166 -14.01 -5.41 0.12
C ILE A 166 -12.91 -6.41 0.46
N ALA A 167 -11.81 -6.34 -0.27
CA ALA A 167 -10.64 -7.18 -0.06
C ALA A 167 -9.40 -6.33 0.23
N SER A 168 -8.51 -6.82 1.09
CA SER A 168 -7.35 -6.06 1.50
C SER A 168 -6.24 -6.92 2.09
N HIS A 169 -5.02 -6.36 2.13
CA HIS A 169 -3.89 -7.00 2.78
C HIS A 169 -3.05 -5.98 3.56
N SER A 170 -2.54 -6.36 4.74
CA SER A 170 -1.59 -5.60 5.56
C SER A 170 -2.07 -4.17 5.85
N GLN A 171 -1.34 -3.12 5.40
CA GLN A 171 -1.75 -1.72 5.57
C GLN A 171 -3.14 -1.46 4.98
N GLY A 172 -3.47 -2.10 3.84
CA GLY A 172 -4.82 -2.06 3.28
C GLY A 172 -5.88 -2.51 4.29
N SER A 173 -5.60 -3.56 5.07
CA SER A 173 -6.54 -4.06 6.10
C SER A 173 -6.71 -3.06 7.26
N THR A 174 -5.67 -2.30 7.59
CA THR A 174 -5.79 -1.19 8.55
C THR A 174 -6.79 -0.15 8.04
N HIS A 175 -6.73 0.18 6.75
CA HIS A 175 -7.60 1.19 6.14
C HIS A 175 -9.02 0.66 5.94
N THR A 176 -9.19 -0.60 5.51
CA THR A 176 -10.53 -1.18 5.32
C THR A 176 -11.29 -1.34 6.63
N LYS A 177 -10.61 -1.56 7.75
CA LYS A 177 -11.26 -1.53 9.08
C LYS A 177 -11.98 -0.20 9.32
N PHE A 178 -11.31 0.93 9.02
CA PHE A 178 -11.93 2.24 9.15
C PHE A 178 -13.00 2.50 8.08
N LEU A 179 -12.79 1.96 6.87
CA LEU A 179 -13.77 2.06 5.79
C LEU A 179 -15.08 1.37 6.16
N LEU A 180 -15.00 0.15 6.72
CA LEU A 180 -16.19 -0.59 7.20
C LEU A 180 -16.93 0.20 8.26
N ARG A 181 -16.23 0.76 9.24
CA ARG A 181 -16.84 1.62 10.26
C ARG A 181 -17.53 2.86 9.65
N ASP A 182 -16.86 3.52 8.69
CA ASP A 182 -17.33 4.81 8.17
C ASP A 182 -18.50 4.68 7.19
N PHE A 183 -18.71 3.49 6.57
CA PHE A 183 -19.72 3.30 5.51
C PHE A 183 -20.73 2.17 5.80
N PHE A 184 -20.49 1.30 6.76
CA PHE A 184 -21.31 0.10 6.99
C PHE A 184 -21.66 -0.14 8.46
N ASP A 185 -21.10 0.66 9.39
CA ASP A 185 -21.41 0.56 10.82
C ASP A 185 -22.52 1.58 11.11
N ASP A 186 -23.75 1.11 11.38
CA ASP A 186 -24.94 1.92 11.70
C ASP A 186 -24.95 2.34 13.18
#